data_9a693ba663a8b6e847f1d02d4c0b80e0
#
_entry.id   9a693ba663a8b6e847f1d02d4c0b80e0
#
_cell.length_a   1.000
_cell.length_b   1.000
_cell.length_c   1.000
_cell.angle_alpha   90.00
_cell.angle_beta   90.00
_cell.angle_gamma   90.00
#
_symmetry.space_group_name_H-M   'P 1'
#
loop_
_entity.id
_entity.type
_entity.pdbx_description
1 polymer ?
#
loop_
_entity_poly.entity_id
_entity_poly.type
_entity_poly.pdbx_seq_one_letter_code
_entity_poly.pdbx_strand_id
1 'polypeptide(L)'
;MLEAELQGWGESVQLEHEVAAILKRQEQHGFKFDMEKGQVLLATLTGELADIESELQVTFPPIVEERVSDKTGKQLKSKVTAFNPGSRQQIAERLSGLGVTFTQETEKGSTIINEKVLEGIDLPEAKLIARYLMLQKRISQISSWFDVVKEDGRVHGRVITNGAVTGRMTHISPNMAQVPNSGSEYGAECRELWTVDAGNKLVGIDASGLELRMLAHYMQDDRYTNEILNGDIHSANQKAAGLESRNTAKTFIYAFLYGAGAAKIGSIVGGSEQEGRKLMNRFLKNTPALKHLKEKVARLAGKGYLPGLDGRHLLVRSEHSALNTLLQGAGAILMKKSLVILNNKLKCGIIDAKFCANVHDEWQVEVPEEDAERVGKMAVQAIEEAGVALGLRCPVTGEYHVGNNWKETH
;
A
#
# COMPACT_ATOMS: atom_id res chain seq x y z
N MET A 1 -35.83 -2.82 -13.21
CA MET A 1 -34.52 -2.92 -13.87
C MET A 1 -33.43 -3.14 -12.84
N LEU A 2 -33.26 -2.24 -11.85
CA LEU A 2 -32.22 -2.39 -10.80
C LEU A 2 -32.35 -3.68 -9.97
N GLU A 3 -33.55 -4.10 -9.60
CA GLU A 3 -33.78 -5.33 -8.84
C GLU A 3 -33.43 -6.60 -9.63
N ALA A 4 -33.65 -6.61 -10.95
CA ALA A 4 -33.25 -7.72 -11.81
C ALA A 4 -31.73 -7.79 -12.02
N GLU A 5 -31.06 -6.63 -12.07
CA GLU A 5 -29.59 -6.56 -12.17
C GLU A 5 -28.89 -6.97 -10.87
N LEU A 6 -29.54 -6.78 -9.71
CA LEU A 6 -29.02 -7.18 -8.38
C LEU A 6 -29.45 -8.60 -7.97
N GLN A 7 -30.19 -9.34 -8.83
CA GLN A 7 -30.60 -10.70 -8.54
C GLN A 7 -29.34 -11.59 -8.35
N GLY A 8 -29.23 -12.19 -7.16
CA GLY A 8 -28.03 -12.94 -6.74
C GLY A 8 -26.96 -12.13 -5.98
N TRP A 9 -27.16 -10.81 -5.80
CA TRP A 9 -26.21 -9.95 -5.06
C TRP A 9 -26.69 -9.63 -3.64
N GLY A 10 -27.77 -10.24 -3.14
CA GLY A 10 -28.35 -9.92 -1.84
C GLY A 10 -27.35 -9.96 -0.69
N GLU A 11 -26.52 -11.01 -0.62
CA GLU A 11 -25.52 -11.16 0.43
C GLU A 11 -24.40 -10.10 0.32
N SER A 12 -23.93 -9.78 -0.88
CA SER A 12 -22.89 -8.79 -1.08
C SER A 12 -23.37 -7.38 -0.78
N VAL A 13 -24.61 -7.03 -1.13
CA VAL A 13 -25.22 -5.74 -0.80
C VAL A 13 -25.42 -5.62 0.71
N GLN A 14 -25.93 -6.65 1.37
CA GLN A 14 -26.07 -6.67 2.82
C GLN A 14 -24.72 -6.50 3.52
N LEU A 15 -23.69 -7.23 3.08
CA LEU A 15 -22.33 -7.11 3.61
C LEU A 15 -21.82 -5.68 3.52
N GLU A 16 -21.99 -5.01 2.39
CA GLU A 16 -21.53 -3.62 2.21
C GLU A 16 -22.30 -2.65 3.12
N HIS A 17 -23.59 -2.84 3.36
CA HIS A 17 -24.36 -2.02 4.28
C HIS A 17 -23.89 -2.21 5.74
N GLU A 18 -23.64 -3.44 6.17
CA GLU A 18 -23.12 -3.74 7.50
C GLU A 18 -21.73 -3.13 7.71
N VAL A 19 -20.85 -3.27 6.72
CA VAL A 19 -19.52 -2.65 6.71
C VAL A 19 -19.63 -1.13 6.75
N ALA A 20 -20.49 -0.52 5.93
CA ALA A 20 -20.68 0.94 5.92
C ALA A 20 -21.12 1.47 7.29
N ALA A 21 -22.00 0.74 8.00
CA ALA A 21 -22.43 1.09 9.34
C ALA A 21 -21.28 1.01 10.38
N ILE A 22 -20.37 0.06 10.24
CA ILE A 22 -19.16 -0.04 11.09
C ILE A 22 -18.23 1.13 10.80
N LEU A 23 -17.93 1.37 9.53
CA LEU A 23 -17.03 2.45 9.10
C LEU A 23 -17.56 3.84 9.46
N LYS A 24 -18.90 4.01 9.48
CA LYS A 24 -19.48 5.28 9.96
C LYS A 24 -19.21 5.52 11.44
N ARG A 25 -19.25 4.48 12.28
CA ARG A 25 -18.86 4.59 13.70
C ARG A 25 -17.35 4.82 13.86
N GLN A 26 -16.52 4.19 13.02
CA GLN A 26 -15.08 4.46 12.99
C GLN A 26 -14.79 5.93 12.65
N GLU A 27 -15.44 6.47 11.62
CA GLU A 27 -15.34 7.89 11.26
C GLU A 27 -15.78 8.81 12.42
N GLN A 28 -16.87 8.45 13.11
CA GLN A 28 -17.36 9.23 14.26
C GLN A 28 -16.41 9.18 15.46
N HIS A 29 -15.79 8.03 15.72
CA HIS A 29 -14.81 7.89 16.80
C HIS A 29 -13.48 8.57 16.45
N GLY A 30 -13.01 8.42 15.22
CA GLY A 30 -11.73 8.92 14.78
C GLY A 30 -10.53 8.13 15.33
N PHE A 31 -9.33 8.52 14.93
CA PHE A 31 -8.08 7.97 15.44
C PHE A 31 -7.32 9.07 16.19
N LYS A 32 -6.94 8.83 17.42
CA LYS A 32 -6.23 9.82 18.24
C LYS A 32 -4.85 10.09 17.65
N PHE A 33 -4.50 11.39 17.58
CA PHE A 33 -3.25 11.86 17.02
C PHE A 33 -2.44 12.61 18.08
N ASP A 34 -1.17 12.22 18.25
CA ASP A 34 -0.25 12.84 19.19
C ASP A 34 0.33 14.13 18.60
N MET A 35 -0.33 15.24 18.88
CA MET A 35 0.06 16.56 18.37
C MET A 35 1.45 17.00 18.85
N GLU A 36 1.83 16.67 20.08
CA GLU A 36 3.10 17.10 20.66
C GLU A 36 4.27 16.37 19.98
N LYS A 37 4.20 15.02 19.89
CA LYS A 37 5.19 14.24 19.15
C LYS A 37 5.23 14.64 17.68
N GLY A 38 4.07 14.88 17.08
CA GLY A 38 3.97 15.33 15.70
C GLY A 38 4.69 16.65 15.44
N GLN A 39 4.56 17.63 16.34
CA GLN A 39 5.27 18.91 16.25
C GLN A 39 6.78 18.72 16.35
N VAL A 40 7.25 17.88 17.28
CA VAL A 40 8.68 17.58 17.44
C VAL A 40 9.22 16.91 16.17
N LEU A 41 8.52 15.92 15.65
CA LEU A 41 8.93 15.24 14.42
C LEU A 41 8.96 16.21 13.22
N LEU A 42 7.93 17.05 13.07
CA LEU A 42 7.86 18.04 12.00
C LEU A 42 9.03 19.05 12.08
N ALA A 43 9.35 19.53 13.28
CA ALA A 43 10.47 20.44 13.50
C ALA A 43 11.81 19.78 13.15
N THR A 44 12.02 18.52 13.56
CA THR A 44 13.23 17.75 13.24
C THR A 44 13.40 17.59 11.73
N LEU A 45 12.37 17.12 11.02
CA LEU A 45 12.42 16.92 9.58
C LEU A 45 12.62 18.23 8.81
N THR A 46 12.01 19.33 9.29
CA THR A 46 12.16 20.65 8.68
C THR A 46 13.59 21.18 8.86
N GLY A 47 14.22 20.94 10.02
CA GLY A 47 15.62 21.27 10.26
C GLY A 47 16.55 20.50 9.30
N GLU A 48 16.39 19.17 9.20
CA GLU A 48 17.17 18.35 8.28
C GLU A 48 16.98 18.77 6.81
N LEU A 49 15.75 19.11 6.41
CA LEU A 49 15.45 19.59 5.06
C LEU A 49 16.19 20.89 4.76
N ALA A 50 16.22 21.84 5.71
CA ALA A 50 16.92 23.11 5.55
C ALA A 50 18.44 22.92 5.44
N ASP A 51 19.03 22.00 6.22
CA ASP A 51 20.45 21.66 6.15
C ASP A 51 20.80 21.09 4.76
N ILE A 52 20.02 20.14 4.27
CA ILE A 52 20.20 19.55 2.93
C ILE A 52 19.99 20.59 1.82
N GLU A 53 19.00 21.46 1.96
CA GLU A 53 18.77 22.53 0.99
C GLU A 53 19.98 23.48 0.92
N SER A 54 20.55 23.83 2.07
CA SER A 54 21.75 24.66 2.16
C SER A 54 22.95 23.99 1.47
N GLU A 55 23.18 22.70 1.69
CA GLU A 55 24.22 21.91 1.04
C GLU A 55 24.00 21.85 -0.48
N LEU A 56 22.77 21.63 -0.92
CA LEU A 56 22.40 21.59 -2.34
C LEU A 56 22.60 22.96 -3.04
N GLN A 57 22.39 24.09 -2.34
CA GLN A 57 22.69 25.42 -2.89
C GLN A 57 24.20 25.67 -3.09
N VAL A 58 25.04 25.07 -2.23
CA VAL A 58 26.51 25.11 -2.39
C VAL A 58 26.93 24.22 -3.56
N THR A 59 26.38 23.02 -3.64
CA THR A 59 26.70 22.03 -4.69
C THR A 59 26.24 22.49 -6.07
N PHE A 60 25.08 23.13 -6.15
CA PHE A 60 24.47 23.64 -7.36
C PHE A 60 24.25 25.16 -7.29
N PRO A 61 25.31 25.96 -7.53
CA PRO A 61 25.19 27.41 -7.45
C PRO A 61 24.18 27.95 -8.47
N PRO A 62 23.63 29.16 -8.22
CA PRO A 62 22.69 29.79 -9.14
C PRO A 62 23.21 29.93 -10.56
N ILE A 63 22.37 29.69 -11.53
CA ILE A 63 22.68 29.99 -12.95
C ILE A 63 22.43 31.47 -13.19
N VAL A 64 23.44 32.13 -13.73
CA VAL A 64 23.37 33.56 -14.12
C VAL A 64 23.30 33.61 -15.64
N GLU A 65 22.15 34.03 -16.17
CA GLU A 65 21.94 34.24 -17.59
C GLU A 65 22.11 35.74 -17.90
N GLU A 66 23.12 36.10 -18.70
CA GLU A 66 23.24 37.43 -19.23
C GLU A 66 22.16 37.65 -20.29
N ARG A 67 21.47 38.77 -20.20
CA ARG A 67 20.38 39.11 -21.11
C ARG A 67 20.70 40.39 -21.88
N VAL A 68 20.52 40.34 -23.19
CA VAL A 68 20.66 41.50 -24.08
C VAL A 68 19.30 41.76 -24.72
N SER A 69 18.93 43.03 -24.85
CA SER A 69 17.67 43.40 -25.50
C SER A 69 17.77 43.18 -27.01
N ASP A 70 16.95 42.35 -27.56
CA ASP A 70 16.87 42.08 -29.01
C ASP A 70 16.51 43.33 -29.82
N LYS A 71 15.85 44.30 -29.20
CA LYS A 71 15.41 45.55 -29.87
C LYS A 71 16.46 46.67 -29.86
N THR A 72 17.31 46.71 -28.81
CA THR A 72 18.18 47.87 -28.59
C THR A 72 19.66 47.48 -28.42
N GLY A 73 20.01 46.18 -28.36
CA GLY A 73 21.36 45.71 -28.12
C GLY A 73 21.91 46.05 -26.72
N LYS A 74 21.09 46.67 -25.85
CA LYS A 74 21.52 47.03 -24.49
C LYS A 74 21.53 45.84 -23.58
N GLN A 75 22.53 45.76 -22.71
CA GLN A 75 22.62 44.79 -21.67
C GLN A 75 21.48 44.98 -20.65
N LEU A 76 20.71 43.92 -20.39
CA LEU A 76 19.62 43.89 -19.42
C LEU A 76 20.18 43.32 -18.11
N LYS A 77 19.43 43.49 -17.01
CA LYS A 77 19.75 42.85 -15.73
C LYS A 77 19.78 41.32 -15.96
N SER A 78 20.90 40.70 -15.55
CA SER A 78 21.07 39.25 -15.61
C SER A 78 19.96 38.55 -14.86
N LYS A 79 19.47 37.44 -15.39
CA LYS A 79 18.52 36.57 -14.71
C LYS A 79 19.30 35.58 -13.86
N VAL A 80 19.07 35.62 -12.56
CA VAL A 80 19.68 34.69 -11.59
C VAL A 80 18.62 33.65 -11.21
N THR A 81 18.89 32.38 -11.48
CA THR A 81 18.00 31.28 -11.15
C THR A 81 18.68 30.36 -10.13
N ALA A 82 18.21 30.40 -8.87
CA ALA A 82 18.66 29.50 -7.83
C ALA A 82 18.20 28.07 -8.12
N PHE A 83 18.95 27.09 -7.68
CA PHE A 83 18.56 25.69 -7.78
C PHE A 83 17.35 25.42 -6.88
N ASN A 84 16.31 24.84 -7.45
CA ASN A 84 15.14 24.37 -6.72
C ASN A 84 15.17 22.83 -6.65
N PRO A 85 15.55 22.22 -5.51
CA PRO A 85 15.64 20.79 -5.37
C PRO A 85 14.28 20.07 -5.41
N GLY A 86 13.16 20.79 -5.36
CA GLY A 86 11.82 20.26 -5.61
C GLY A 86 11.43 20.23 -7.10
N SER A 87 12.19 20.90 -7.98
CA SER A 87 11.89 20.98 -9.42
C SER A 87 12.51 19.81 -10.19
N ARG A 88 11.66 18.90 -10.66
CA ARG A 88 12.08 17.73 -11.46
C ARG A 88 12.89 18.12 -12.69
N GLN A 89 12.52 19.21 -13.35
CA GLN A 89 13.23 19.72 -14.52
C GLN A 89 14.64 20.17 -14.15
N GLN A 90 14.78 21.01 -13.10
CA GLN A 90 16.10 21.48 -12.69
C GLN A 90 16.99 20.35 -12.17
N ILE A 91 16.42 19.36 -11.46
CA ILE A 91 17.14 18.15 -11.04
C ILE A 91 17.72 17.43 -12.27
N ALA A 92 16.87 17.19 -13.30
CA ALA A 92 17.32 16.54 -14.53
C ALA A 92 18.45 17.33 -15.21
N GLU A 93 18.30 18.64 -15.37
CA GLU A 93 19.27 19.54 -16.00
C GLU A 93 20.63 19.50 -15.23
N ARG A 94 20.58 19.63 -13.89
CA ARG A 94 21.79 19.65 -13.06
C ARG A 94 22.52 18.32 -13.05
N LEU A 95 21.81 17.21 -12.89
CA LEU A 95 22.42 15.88 -12.89
C LEU A 95 22.90 15.45 -14.28
N SER A 96 22.22 15.86 -15.36
CA SER A 96 22.71 15.65 -16.72
C SER A 96 24.02 16.41 -16.97
N GLY A 97 24.18 17.60 -16.40
CA GLY A 97 25.44 18.35 -16.41
C GLY A 97 26.61 17.61 -15.69
N LEU A 98 26.30 16.68 -14.78
CA LEU A 98 27.27 15.79 -14.12
C LEU A 98 27.44 14.43 -14.85
N GLY A 99 26.87 14.28 -16.06
CA GLY A 99 27.02 13.09 -16.88
C GLY A 99 25.96 12.01 -16.64
N VAL A 100 24.89 12.29 -15.86
CA VAL A 100 23.79 11.35 -15.68
C VAL A 100 22.91 11.31 -16.94
N THR A 101 22.62 10.10 -17.42
CA THR A 101 21.67 9.88 -18.51
C THR A 101 20.39 9.26 -17.96
N PHE A 102 19.26 9.95 -18.11
CA PHE A 102 17.94 9.43 -17.72
C PHE A 102 17.33 8.70 -18.91
N THR A 103 16.92 7.45 -18.68
CA THR A 103 16.36 6.58 -19.72
C THR A 103 14.85 6.38 -19.62
N GLN A 104 14.22 6.88 -18.55
CA GLN A 104 12.81 6.70 -18.31
C GLN A 104 12.06 8.02 -18.52
N GLU A 105 11.00 7.94 -19.32
CA GLU A 105 10.12 9.07 -19.59
C GLU A 105 8.67 8.73 -19.26
N THR A 106 7.88 9.76 -18.95
CA THR A 106 6.43 9.66 -18.83
C THR A 106 5.81 9.49 -20.22
N GLU A 107 4.55 9.09 -20.30
CA GLU A 107 3.77 9.05 -21.56
C GLU A 107 3.75 10.39 -22.31
N LYS A 108 4.02 11.50 -21.61
CA LYS A 108 4.10 12.86 -22.16
C LYS A 108 5.53 13.30 -22.53
N GLY A 109 6.52 12.38 -22.49
CA GLY A 109 7.92 12.67 -22.86
C GLY A 109 8.71 13.44 -21.78
N SER A 110 8.22 13.54 -20.55
CA SER A 110 8.99 14.16 -19.46
C SER A 110 9.84 13.11 -18.74
N THR A 111 11.07 13.44 -18.41
CA THR A 111 11.97 12.57 -17.64
C THR A 111 11.35 12.20 -16.28
N ILE A 112 11.37 10.91 -15.95
CA ILE A 112 10.90 10.42 -14.66
C ILE A 112 11.98 10.65 -13.61
N ILE A 113 11.72 11.57 -12.68
CA ILE A 113 12.56 11.85 -11.52
C ILE A 113 11.77 11.51 -10.26
N ASN A 114 12.21 10.51 -9.52
CA ASN A 114 11.67 10.14 -8.21
C ASN A 114 12.79 9.58 -7.33
N GLU A 115 12.51 9.40 -6.05
CA GLU A 115 13.48 8.92 -5.05
C GLU A 115 14.19 7.65 -5.54
N LYS A 116 13.43 6.67 -6.05
CA LYS A 116 13.96 5.38 -6.50
C LYS A 116 14.92 5.49 -7.70
N VAL A 117 14.64 6.40 -8.64
CA VAL A 117 15.52 6.65 -9.79
C VAL A 117 16.81 7.29 -9.30
N LEU A 118 16.70 8.26 -8.40
CA LEU A 118 17.85 8.99 -7.85
C LEU A 118 18.73 8.10 -6.96
N GLU A 119 18.15 7.25 -6.14
CA GLU A 119 18.87 6.26 -5.31
C GLU A 119 19.70 5.28 -6.15
N GLY A 120 19.22 4.96 -7.36
CA GLY A 120 19.92 4.09 -8.31
C GLY A 120 21.12 4.76 -9.01
N ILE A 121 21.33 6.06 -8.83
CA ILE A 121 22.43 6.81 -9.42
C ILE A 121 23.59 6.85 -8.41
N ASP A 122 24.77 6.40 -8.84
CA ASP A 122 25.96 6.39 -7.98
C ASP A 122 26.67 7.75 -7.97
N LEU A 123 25.95 8.78 -7.52
CA LEU A 123 26.43 10.13 -7.27
C LEU A 123 25.94 10.62 -5.91
N PRO A 124 26.82 11.24 -5.08
CA PRO A 124 26.41 11.81 -3.80
C PRO A 124 25.29 12.84 -3.94
N GLU A 125 25.34 13.68 -4.96
CA GLU A 125 24.38 14.72 -5.26
C GLU A 125 22.98 14.14 -5.54
N ALA A 126 22.92 13.04 -6.27
CA ALA A 126 21.64 12.36 -6.56
C ALA A 126 21.03 11.77 -5.29
N LYS A 127 21.84 11.17 -4.42
CA LYS A 127 21.42 10.63 -3.12
C LYS A 127 20.92 11.74 -2.20
N LEU A 128 21.61 12.88 -2.19
CA LEU A 128 21.23 14.06 -1.40
C LEU A 128 19.88 14.63 -1.86
N ILE A 129 19.66 14.74 -3.18
CA ILE A 129 18.38 15.15 -3.76
C ILE A 129 17.27 14.13 -3.44
N ALA A 130 17.55 12.81 -3.51
CA ALA A 130 16.59 11.78 -3.14
C ALA A 130 16.12 11.95 -1.68
N ARG A 131 17.07 12.19 -0.75
CA ARG A 131 16.77 12.46 0.65
C ARG A 131 15.94 13.74 0.83
N TYR A 132 16.28 14.82 0.13
CA TYR A 132 15.50 16.06 0.13
C TYR A 132 14.03 15.79 -0.26
N LEU A 133 13.80 15.09 -1.37
CA LEU A 133 12.47 14.79 -1.86
C LEU A 133 11.68 13.89 -0.90
N MET A 134 12.34 12.93 -0.26
CA MET A 134 11.73 12.07 0.75
C MET A 134 11.30 12.89 1.97
N LEU A 135 12.18 13.74 2.51
CA LEU A 135 11.87 14.62 3.65
C LEU A 135 10.72 15.57 3.33
N GLN A 136 10.76 16.23 2.17
CA GLN A 136 9.69 17.13 1.71
C GLN A 136 8.34 16.40 1.67
N LYS A 137 8.32 15.16 1.19
CA LYS A 137 7.12 14.33 1.16
C LYS A 137 6.61 14.00 2.58
N ARG A 138 7.52 13.63 3.51
CA ARG A 138 7.17 13.35 4.91
C ARG A 138 6.61 14.58 5.61
N ILE A 139 7.28 15.72 5.48
CA ILE A 139 6.83 17.01 6.04
C ILE A 139 5.44 17.35 5.53
N SER A 140 5.23 17.29 4.21
CA SER A 140 3.92 17.57 3.61
C SER A 140 2.82 16.64 4.12
N GLN A 141 3.15 15.35 4.28
CA GLN A 141 2.23 14.35 4.78
C GLN A 141 1.85 14.60 6.25
N ILE A 142 2.83 14.82 7.12
CA ILE A 142 2.61 15.10 8.53
C ILE A 142 1.82 16.41 8.69
N SER A 143 2.20 17.48 7.98
CA SER A 143 1.46 18.74 7.97
C SER A 143 -0.01 18.56 7.60
N SER A 144 -0.30 17.74 6.59
CA SER A 144 -1.67 17.45 6.18
C SER A 144 -2.49 16.72 7.24
N TRP A 145 -1.85 15.98 8.15
CA TRP A 145 -2.54 15.36 9.28
C TRP A 145 -2.92 16.40 10.35
N PHE A 146 -2.03 17.35 10.62
CA PHE A 146 -2.35 18.47 11.53
C PHE A 146 -3.58 19.26 11.10
N ASP A 147 -3.72 19.49 9.77
CA ASP A 147 -4.84 20.27 9.22
C ASP A 147 -6.21 19.59 9.43
N VAL A 148 -6.24 18.29 9.69
CA VAL A 148 -7.49 17.51 9.84
C VAL A 148 -7.77 17.03 11.26
N VAL A 149 -6.87 17.24 12.22
CA VAL A 149 -7.13 16.95 13.64
C VAL A 149 -8.25 17.88 14.15
N LYS A 150 -9.23 17.30 14.85
CA LYS A 150 -10.34 18.03 15.45
C LYS A 150 -10.08 18.44 16.90
N GLU A 151 -11.00 19.17 17.49
CA GLU A 151 -10.90 19.68 18.88
C GLU A 151 -10.76 18.56 19.92
N ASP A 152 -11.24 17.36 19.62
CA ASP A 152 -11.11 16.16 20.47
C ASP A 152 -9.72 15.48 20.36
N GLY A 153 -8.79 16.05 19.58
CA GLY A 153 -7.47 15.51 19.35
C GLY A 153 -7.45 14.29 18.43
N ARG A 154 -8.52 14.06 17.65
CA ARG A 154 -8.68 12.92 16.77
C ARG A 154 -8.79 13.33 15.31
N VAL A 155 -8.42 12.41 14.44
CA VAL A 155 -8.57 12.52 12.99
C VAL A 155 -9.75 11.62 12.56
N HIS A 156 -10.77 12.23 12.00
CA HIS A 156 -12.01 11.55 11.57
C HIS A 156 -11.95 11.24 10.08
N GLY A 157 -11.00 10.35 9.69
CA GLY A 157 -10.81 9.94 8.32
C GLY A 157 -12.00 9.14 7.79
N ARG A 158 -12.38 9.41 6.55
CA ARG A 158 -13.48 8.71 5.87
C ARG A 158 -12.97 7.52 5.07
N VAL A 159 -13.69 6.40 5.16
CA VAL A 159 -13.45 5.19 4.37
C VAL A 159 -14.61 4.95 3.43
N ILE A 160 -14.30 4.74 2.14
CA ILE A 160 -15.27 4.37 1.11
C ILE A 160 -15.20 2.85 0.94
N THR A 161 -16.31 2.14 1.16
CA THR A 161 -16.34 0.68 1.20
C THR A 161 -15.85 0.02 -0.07
N ASN A 162 -16.25 0.53 -1.25
CA ASN A 162 -15.93 0.01 -2.58
C ASN A 162 -15.24 1.06 -3.45
N GLY A 163 -14.24 1.75 -2.92
CA GLY A 163 -13.55 2.81 -3.65
C GLY A 163 -12.64 2.31 -4.77
N ALA A 164 -12.16 1.07 -4.69
CA ALA A 164 -11.35 0.44 -5.72
C ALA A 164 -12.17 -0.56 -6.57
N VAL A 165 -11.77 -0.76 -7.83
CA VAL A 165 -12.41 -1.76 -8.73
C VAL A 165 -12.33 -3.19 -8.22
N THR A 166 -11.36 -3.48 -7.36
CA THR A 166 -11.20 -4.76 -6.67
C THR A 166 -12.15 -4.93 -5.49
N GLY A 167 -13.00 -3.94 -5.18
CA GLY A 167 -13.81 -3.93 -3.98
C GLY A 167 -13.04 -3.62 -2.69
N ARG A 168 -11.76 -3.29 -2.77
CA ARG A 168 -10.99 -2.78 -1.61
C ARG A 168 -11.52 -1.41 -1.18
N MET A 169 -11.42 -1.14 0.10
CA MET A 169 -11.71 0.16 0.68
C MET A 169 -10.69 1.20 0.21
N THR A 170 -11.12 2.46 0.10
CA THR A 170 -10.23 3.61 -0.11
C THR A 170 -10.46 4.65 0.98
N HIS A 171 -9.46 5.49 1.23
CA HIS A 171 -9.43 6.42 2.35
C HIS A 171 -9.27 7.85 1.86
N ILE A 172 -9.98 8.78 2.51
CA ILE A 172 -9.89 10.21 2.24
C ILE A 172 -9.89 11.01 3.54
N SER A 173 -9.20 12.12 3.56
CA SER A 173 -9.18 13.12 4.64
C SER A 173 -8.78 12.59 6.02
N PRO A 174 -7.63 11.96 6.20
CA PRO A 174 -6.56 11.70 5.25
C PRO A 174 -6.65 10.30 4.61
N ASN A 175 -5.75 10.02 3.63
CA ASN A 175 -5.58 8.67 3.14
C ASN A 175 -4.70 7.85 4.10
N MET A 176 -5.32 7.15 5.03
CA MET A 176 -4.64 6.33 6.05
C MET A 176 -3.78 5.21 5.44
N ALA A 177 -4.14 4.71 4.25
CA ALA A 177 -3.35 3.70 3.55
C ALA A 177 -1.99 4.22 3.03
N GLN A 178 -1.76 5.53 3.09
CA GLN A 178 -0.49 6.16 2.72
C GLN A 178 0.40 6.48 3.94
N VAL A 179 -0.04 6.19 5.17
CA VAL A 179 0.84 6.29 6.34
C VAL A 179 2.03 5.35 6.13
N PRO A 180 3.27 5.84 6.25
CA PRO A 180 4.45 5.07 5.87
C PRO A 180 4.56 3.76 6.66
N ASN A 181 5.09 2.73 6.00
CA ASN A 181 5.43 1.48 6.67
C ASN A 181 6.57 1.71 7.68
N SER A 182 6.52 1.02 8.83
CA SER A 182 7.53 1.14 9.90
C SER A 182 8.96 0.87 9.46
N GLY A 183 9.16 0.04 8.42
CA GLY A 183 10.47 -0.23 7.84
C GLY A 183 11.00 0.85 6.88
N SER A 184 10.20 1.85 6.54
CA SER A 184 10.63 2.99 5.73
C SER A 184 11.22 4.10 6.61
N GLU A 185 12.07 4.95 6.04
CA GLU A 185 12.66 6.09 6.75
C GLU A 185 11.55 6.99 7.33
N TYR A 186 11.63 7.29 8.63
CA TYR A 186 10.60 7.97 9.45
C TYR A 186 9.21 7.31 9.45
N GLY A 187 9.10 6.07 8.98
CA GLY A 187 7.82 5.36 8.96
C GLY A 187 7.36 4.98 10.36
N ALA A 188 8.28 4.51 11.20
CA ALA A 188 8.00 4.15 12.59
C ALA A 188 7.54 5.38 13.40
N GLU A 189 8.23 6.52 13.24
CA GLU A 189 7.89 7.79 13.88
C GLU A 189 6.52 8.31 13.42
N CYS A 190 6.22 8.19 12.11
CA CYS A 190 4.91 8.56 11.59
C CYS A 190 3.78 7.69 12.17
N ARG A 191 4.00 6.39 12.34
CA ARG A 191 3.00 5.49 12.95
C ARG A 191 2.86 5.70 14.45
N GLU A 192 3.91 6.10 15.14
CA GLU A 192 3.88 6.41 16.58
C GLU A 192 2.95 7.60 16.92
N LEU A 193 2.65 8.47 15.94
CA LEU A 193 1.73 9.59 16.11
C LEU A 193 0.26 9.16 16.27
N TRP A 194 -0.10 7.94 15.84
CA TRP A 194 -1.44 7.40 15.93
C TRP A 194 -1.56 6.54 17.18
N THR A 195 -2.28 7.03 18.17
CA THR A 195 -2.30 6.54 19.55
C THR A 195 -3.74 6.32 20.07
N VAL A 196 -3.89 6.08 21.35
CA VAL A 196 -5.16 5.84 22.05
C VAL A 196 -5.28 6.70 23.30
N ASP A 197 -6.47 6.75 23.90
CA ASP A 197 -6.70 7.44 25.17
C ASP A 197 -6.05 6.69 26.35
N ALA A 198 -5.78 7.42 27.43
CA ALA A 198 -5.24 6.85 28.65
C ALA A 198 -6.17 5.75 29.21
N GLY A 199 -5.62 4.63 29.61
CA GLY A 199 -6.36 3.44 30.06
C GLY A 199 -6.79 2.51 28.95
N ASN A 200 -6.60 2.89 27.67
CA ASN A 200 -6.86 2.04 26.51
C ASN A 200 -5.56 1.51 25.91
N LYS A 201 -5.69 0.44 25.12
CA LYS A 201 -4.68 -0.12 24.23
C LYS A 201 -5.16 -0.11 22.79
N LEU A 202 -4.21 -0.03 21.89
CA LEU A 202 -4.44 -0.29 20.47
C LEU A 202 -4.18 -1.77 20.22
N VAL A 203 -5.10 -2.42 19.56
CA VAL A 203 -4.95 -3.79 19.05
C VAL A 203 -4.85 -3.70 17.54
N GLY A 204 -3.69 -4.04 17.00
CA GLY A 204 -3.47 -4.15 15.56
C GLY A 204 -3.64 -5.61 15.12
N ILE A 205 -4.42 -5.84 14.10
CA ILE A 205 -4.72 -7.17 13.58
C ILE A 205 -4.41 -7.18 12.08
N ASP A 206 -3.65 -8.16 11.62
CA ASP A 206 -3.28 -8.36 10.22
C ASP A 206 -3.63 -9.78 9.74
N ALA A 207 -4.15 -9.90 8.52
CA ALA A 207 -4.46 -11.20 7.93
C ALA A 207 -3.20 -11.83 7.32
N SER A 208 -2.75 -12.95 7.89
CA SER A 208 -1.49 -13.60 7.52
C SER A 208 -1.49 -14.15 6.10
N GLY A 209 -0.65 -13.57 5.22
CA GLY A 209 -0.41 -14.05 3.86
C GLY A 209 -1.64 -14.10 2.97
N LEU A 210 -2.51 -13.11 3.09
CA LEU A 210 -3.85 -13.07 2.49
C LEU A 210 -3.85 -13.38 1.00
N GLU A 211 -3.04 -12.69 0.19
CA GLU A 211 -3.03 -12.87 -1.26
C GLU A 211 -2.62 -14.29 -1.68
N LEU A 212 -1.64 -14.90 -0.99
CA LEU A 212 -1.18 -16.25 -1.32
C LEU A 212 -2.20 -17.32 -0.90
N ARG A 213 -2.95 -17.08 0.19
CA ARG A 213 -4.04 -17.96 0.60
C ARG A 213 -5.23 -17.87 -0.35
N MET A 214 -5.56 -16.68 -0.86
CA MET A 214 -6.55 -16.52 -1.93
C MET A 214 -6.09 -17.20 -3.22
N LEU A 215 -4.82 -17.08 -3.56
CA LEU A 215 -4.24 -17.80 -4.70
C LEU A 215 -4.39 -19.32 -4.55
N ALA A 216 -4.05 -19.88 -3.40
CA ALA A 216 -4.17 -21.31 -3.11
C ALA A 216 -5.63 -21.78 -3.21
N HIS A 217 -6.59 -20.99 -2.68
CA HIS A 217 -8.02 -21.27 -2.82
C HIS A 217 -8.43 -21.46 -4.28
N TYR A 218 -8.02 -20.54 -5.16
CA TYR A 218 -8.39 -20.60 -6.59
C TYR A 218 -7.58 -21.61 -7.40
N MET A 219 -6.31 -21.86 -7.02
CA MET A 219 -5.46 -22.86 -7.68
C MET A 219 -5.94 -24.29 -7.43
N GLN A 220 -6.53 -24.55 -6.26
CA GLN A 220 -6.98 -25.89 -5.84
C GLN A 220 -5.83 -26.93 -5.92
N ASP A 221 -4.63 -26.52 -5.52
CA ASP A 221 -3.42 -27.34 -5.47
C ASP A 221 -3.06 -27.63 -4.00
N ASP A 222 -3.23 -28.88 -3.59
CA ASP A 222 -2.99 -29.28 -2.21
C ASP A 222 -1.52 -29.16 -1.80
N ARG A 223 -0.57 -29.32 -2.75
CA ARG A 223 0.85 -29.14 -2.48
C ARG A 223 1.17 -27.67 -2.19
N TYR A 224 0.64 -26.78 -3.04
CA TYR A 224 0.81 -25.33 -2.84
C TYR A 224 0.18 -24.88 -1.53
N THR A 225 -1.02 -25.39 -1.23
CA THR A 225 -1.71 -25.11 0.04
C THR A 225 -0.90 -25.60 1.24
N ASN A 226 -0.34 -26.82 1.17
CA ASN A 226 0.49 -27.35 2.24
C ASN A 226 1.76 -26.52 2.47
N GLU A 227 2.41 -25.99 1.43
CA GLU A 227 3.56 -25.10 1.58
C GLU A 227 3.19 -23.78 2.27
N ILE A 228 1.97 -23.29 2.10
CA ILE A 228 1.49 -22.10 2.82
C ILE A 228 1.23 -22.41 4.29
N LEU A 229 0.68 -23.57 4.59
CA LEU A 229 0.23 -23.91 5.95
C LEU A 229 1.35 -24.46 6.83
N ASN A 230 2.22 -25.30 6.27
CA ASN A 230 3.19 -26.11 7.01
C ASN A 230 4.63 -25.97 6.54
N GLY A 231 4.85 -25.28 5.43
CA GLY A 231 6.17 -25.10 4.79
C GLY A 231 6.61 -23.63 4.71
N ASP A 232 7.41 -23.35 3.71
CA ASP A 232 7.82 -21.98 3.33
C ASP A 232 7.49 -21.74 1.87
N ILE A 233 6.33 -21.11 1.65
CA ILE A 233 5.82 -20.82 0.31
C ILE A 233 6.78 -19.94 -0.51
N HIS A 234 7.56 -19.07 0.13
CA HIS A 234 8.53 -18.24 -0.59
C HIS A 234 9.73 -19.06 -1.07
N SER A 235 10.18 -20.03 -0.29
CA SER A 235 11.19 -21.01 -0.74
C SER A 235 10.65 -21.96 -1.80
N ALA A 236 9.39 -22.37 -1.72
CA ALA A 236 8.74 -23.15 -2.78
C ALA A 236 8.67 -22.36 -4.11
N ASN A 237 8.24 -21.09 -4.03
CA ASN A 237 8.22 -20.18 -5.19
C ASN A 237 9.62 -19.89 -5.72
N GLN A 238 10.63 -19.76 -4.86
CA GLN A 238 12.04 -19.61 -5.23
C GLN A 238 12.51 -20.77 -6.10
N LYS A 239 12.26 -22.00 -5.66
CA LYS A 239 12.60 -23.22 -6.41
C LYS A 239 11.85 -23.30 -7.74
N ALA A 240 10.55 -23.03 -7.73
CA ALA A 240 9.72 -23.06 -8.94
C ALA A 240 10.16 -22.03 -9.98
N ALA A 241 10.56 -20.84 -9.56
CA ALA A 241 11.08 -19.79 -10.42
C ALA A 241 12.57 -20.01 -10.80
N GLY A 242 13.30 -20.81 -10.02
CA GLY A 242 14.75 -21.01 -10.17
C GLY A 242 15.55 -19.76 -9.82
N LEU A 243 15.14 -19.08 -8.75
CA LEU A 243 15.78 -17.88 -8.22
C LEU A 243 16.79 -18.23 -7.12
N GLU A 244 17.86 -17.44 -6.99
CA GLU A 244 18.92 -17.66 -6.01
C GLU A 244 18.52 -17.22 -4.61
N SER A 245 17.69 -16.17 -4.49
CA SER A 245 17.30 -15.56 -3.23
C SER A 245 15.81 -15.73 -2.92
N ARG A 246 15.50 -16.12 -1.68
CA ARG A 246 14.15 -16.18 -1.13
C ARG A 246 13.47 -14.79 -1.13
N ASN A 247 14.22 -13.73 -0.83
CA ASN A 247 13.69 -12.36 -0.84
C ASN A 247 13.35 -11.90 -2.25
N THR A 248 14.20 -12.22 -3.23
CA THR A 248 13.90 -11.97 -4.64
C THR A 248 12.66 -12.73 -5.08
N ALA A 249 12.48 -13.98 -4.64
CA ALA A 249 11.28 -14.78 -4.92
C ALA A 249 10.02 -14.17 -4.29
N LYS A 250 10.12 -13.65 -3.07
CA LYS A 250 9.01 -12.90 -2.43
C LYS A 250 8.61 -11.68 -3.27
N THR A 251 9.57 -10.86 -3.68
CA THR A 251 9.31 -9.70 -4.53
C THR A 251 8.74 -10.09 -5.89
N PHE A 252 9.30 -11.14 -6.50
CA PHE A 252 8.87 -11.67 -7.79
C PHE A 252 7.41 -12.14 -7.75
N ILE A 253 7.03 -12.97 -6.77
CA ILE A 253 5.67 -13.54 -6.74
C ILE A 253 4.61 -12.45 -6.59
N TYR A 254 4.81 -11.47 -5.70
CA TYR A 254 3.86 -10.37 -5.56
C TYR A 254 3.80 -9.49 -6.83
N ALA A 255 4.94 -9.15 -7.42
CA ALA A 255 4.96 -8.41 -8.68
C ALA A 255 4.23 -9.18 -9.80
N PHE A 256 4.45 -10.50 -9.89
CA PHE A 256 3.78 -11.37 -10.85
C PHE A 256 2.26 -11.40 -10.64
N LEU A 257 1.81 -11.57 -9.39
CA LEU A 257 0.38 -11.60 -9.04
C LEU A 257 -0.30 -10.25 -9.30
N TYR A 258 0.41 -9.15 -9.11
CA TYR A 258 -0.07 -7.80 -9.41
C TYR A 258 -0.03 -7.43 -10.90
N GLY A 259 0.34 -8.38 -11.77
CA GLY A 259 0.29 -8.21 -13.22
C GLY A 259 1.50 -7.46 -13.79
N ALA A 260 2.64 -7.48 -13.11
CA ALA A 260 3.87 -6.89 -13.65
C ALA A 260 4.26 -7.54 -14.98
N GLY A 261 4.55 -6.72 -15.98
CA GLY A 261 5.05 -7.17 -17.27
C GLY A 261 6.50 -7.71 -17.22
N ALA A 262 6.94 -8.35 -18.29
CA ALA A 262 8.25 -8.99 -18.36
C ALA A 262 9.42 -8.01 -18.09
N ALA A 263 9.33 -6.76 -18.54
CA ALA A 263 10.35 -5.75 -18.29
C ALA A 263 10.50 -5.46 -16.77
N LYS A 264 9.38 -5.31 -16.05
CA LYS A 264 9.39 -5.10 -14.59
C LYS A 264 9.91 -6.33 -13.85
N ILE A 265 9.49 -7.53 -14.25
CA ILE A 265 9.99 -8.79 -13.68
C ILE A 265 11.49 -8.94 -13.92
N GLY A 266 11.97 -8.62 -15.13
CA GLY A 266 13.40 -8.60 -15.45
C GLY A 266 14.18 -7.67 -14.51
N SER A 267 13.69 -6.45 -14.28
CA SER A 267 14.35 -5.49 -13.40
C SER A 267 14.45 -5.96 -11.93
N ILE A 268 13.52 -6.79 -11.44
CA ILE A 268 13.55 -7.36 -10.08
C ILE A 268 14.75 -8.31 -9.90
N VAL A 269 15.14 -8.99 -10.97
CA VAL A 269 16.27 -9.94 -10.96
C VAL A 269 17.55 -9.33 -11.51
N GLY A 270 17.59 -8.02 -11.73
CA GLY A 270 18.76 -7.33 -12.30
C GLY A 270 19.02 -7.63 -13.78
N GLY A 271 17.99 -8.09 -14.51
CA GLY A 271 18.08 -8.54 -15.88
C GLY A 271 17.17 -7.76 -16.85
N SER A 272 17.19 -8.20 -18.09
CA SER A 272 16.43 -7.66 -19.22
C SER A 272 14.97 -8.13 -19.25
N GLU A 273 14.14 -7.52 -20.11
CA GLU A 273 12.78 -8.00 -20.37
C GLU A 273 12.76 -9.46 -20.83
N GLN A 274 13.74 -9.89 -21.63
CA GLN A 274 13.84 -11.26 -22.12
C GLN A 274 14.06 -12.25 -20.96
N GLU A 275 14.89 -11.88 -19.99
CA GLU A 275 15.12 -12.68 -18.78
C GLU A 275 13.88 -12.72 -17.90
N GLY A 276 13.17 -11.59 -17.73
CA GLY A 276 11.88 -11.55 -17.05
C GLY A 276 10.85 -12.49 -17.71
N ARG A 277 10.77 -12.51 -19.03
CA ARG A 277 9.89 -13.41 -19.79
C ARG A 277 10.26 -14.89 -19.61
N LYS A 278 11.57 -15.21 -19.63
CA LYS A 278 12.07 -16.57 -19.35
C LYS A 278 11.72 -17.02 -17.93
N LEU A 279 11.88 -16.12 -16.95
CA LEU A 279 11.55 -16.38 -15.54
C LEU A 279 10.05 -16.68 -15.36
N MET A 280 9.18 -15.84 -15.91
CA MET A 280 7.73 -16.05 -15.86
C MET A 280 7.32 -17.38 -16.49
N ASN A 281 7.87 -17.72 -17.64
CA ASN A 281 7.57 -18.97 -18.34
C ASN A 281 8.07 -20.19 -17.54
N ARG A 282 9.27 -20.13 -16.95
CA ARG A 282 9.80 -21.17 -16.06
C ARG A 282 8.89 -21.39 -14.86
N PHE A 283 8.50 -20.29 -14.20
CA PHE A 283 7.63 -20.33 -13.04
C PHE A 283 6.28 -20.99 -13.39
N LEU A 284 5.62 -20.55 -14.45
CA LEU A 284 4.34 -21.13 -14.90
C LEU A 284 4.47 -22.60 -15.33
N LYS A 285 5.61 -23.01 -15.91
CA LYS A 285 5.88 -24.41 -16.25
C LYS A 285 5.96 -25.28 -14.99
N ASN A 286 6.56 -24.75 -13.92
CA ASN A 286 6.76 -25.47 -12.67
C ASN A 286 5.57 -25.34 -11.69
N THR A 287 4.60 -24.48 -12.03
CA THR A 287 3.34 -24.30 -11.28
C THR A 287 2.13 -24.45 -12.22
N PRO A 288 1.83 -25.67 -12.69
CA PRO A 288 0.79 -25.88 -13.72
C PRO A 288 -0.61 -25.47 -13.26
N ALA A 289 -0.94 -25.60 -11.97
CA ALA A 289 -2.21 -25.16 -11.43
C ALA A 289 -2.38 -23.62 -11.53
N LEU A 290 -1.31 -22.85 -11.30
CA LEU A 290 -1.31 -21.41 -11.51
C LEU A 290 -1.48 -21.03 -12.99
N LYS A 291 -0.79 -21.74 -13.88
CA LYS A 291 -0.95 -21.56 -15.32
C LYS A 291 -2.41 -21.75 -15.75
N HIS A 292 -3.02 -22.86 -15.32
CA HIS A 292 -4.42 -23.16 -15.59
C HIS A 292 -5.38 -22.11 -15.04
N LEU A 293 -5.15 -21.67 -13.78
CA LEU A 293 -5.93 -20.58 -13.18
C LEU A 293 -5.83 -19.30 -14.01
N LYS A 294 -4.62 -18.90 -14.41
CA LYS A 294 -4.40 -17.70 -15.23
C LYS A 294 -5.14 -17.77 -16.57
N GLU A 295 -5.09 -18.90 -17.25
CA GLU A 295 -5.83 -19.13 -18.51
C GLU A 295 -7.36 -19.09 -18.31
N LYS A 296 -7.86 -19.67 -17.21
CA LYS A 296 -9.28 -19.63 -16.86
C LYS A 296 -9.75 -18.20 -16.56
N VAL A 297 -8.97 -17.46 -15.78
CA VAL A 297 -9.27 -16.07 -15.42
C VAL A 297 -9.25 -15.18 -16.66
N ALA A 298 -8.27 -15.32 -17.56
CA ALA A 298 -8.21 -14.57 -18.81
C ALA A 298 -9.46 -14.81 -19.68
N ARG A 299 -9.92 -16.07 -19.82
CA ARG A 299 -11.16 -16.37 -20.56
C ARG A 299 -12.40 -15.73 -19.92
N LEU A 300 -12.51 -15.77 -18.60
CA LEU A 300 -13.64 -15.16 -17.88
C LEU A 300 -13.62 -13.63 -17.98
N ALA A 301 -12.43 -13.04 -17.95
CA ALA A 301 -12.24 -11.59 -18.06
C ALA A 301 -12.78 -11.02 -19.38
N GLY A 302 -12.87 -11.83 -20.44
CA GLY A 302 -13.53 -11.47 -21.70
C GLY A 302 -15.01 -11.09 -21.57
N LYS A 303 -15.67 -11.44 -20.43
CA LYS A 303 -17.02 -11.01 -20.09
C LYS A 303 -17.09 -9.60 -19.43
N GLY A 304 -15.93 -8.97 -19.17
CA GLY A 304 -15.83 -7.68 -18.50
C GLY A 304 -15.82 -7.76 -16.96
N TYR A 305 -16.08 -8.93 -16.38
CA TYR A 305 -16.09 -9.12 -14.92
C TYR A 305 -15.69 -10.55 -14.51
N LEU A 306 -15.30 -10.69 -13.23
CA LEU A 306 -15.05 -11.97 -12.56
C LEU A 306 -16.02 -12.12 -11.37
N PRO A 307 -16.46 -13.35 -11.05
CA PRO A 307 -17.29 -13.57 -9.86
C PRO A 307 -16.45 -13.43 -8.58
N GLY A 308 -16.91 -12.60 -7.65
CA GLY A 308 -16.38 -12.53 -6.29
C GLY A 308 -16.86 -13.70 -5.42
N LEU A 309 -16.25 -13.88 -4.25
CA LEU A 309 -16.60 -14.97 -3.30
C LEU A 309 -18.04 -14.91 -2.78
N ASP A 310 -18.62 -13.72 -2.78
CA ASP A 310 -20.00 -13.44 -2.34
C ASP A 310 -20.97 -13.20 -3.51
N GLY A 311 -20.59 -13.62 -4.71
CA GLY A 311 -21.41 -13.52 -5.92
C GLY A 311 -21.38 -12.17 -6.64
N ARG A 312 -20.73 -11.14 -6.07
CA ARG A 312 -20.57 -9.83 -6.75
C ARG A 312 -19.78 -9.92 -8.04
N HIS A 313 -19.97 -8.96 -8.92
CA HIS A 313 -19.15 -8.82 -10.12
C HIS A 313 -17.94 -7.93 -9.83
N LEU A 314 -16.74 -8.49 -9.97
CA LEU A 314 -15.47 -7.75 -9.92
C LEU A 314 -15.13 -7.28 -11.33
N LEU A 315 -15.22 -5.99 -11.58
CA LEU A 315 -14.98 -5.42 -12.91
C LEU A 315 -13.50 -5.58 -13.31
N VAL A 316 -13.25 -6.03 -14.54
CA VAL A 316 -11.92 -6.23 -15.07
C VAL A 316 -11.60 -5.14 -16.09
N ARG A 317 -10.57 -4.33 -15.82
CA ARG A 317 -10.12 -3.26 -16.73
C ARG A 317 -9.26 -3.76 -17.87
N SER A 318 -8.49 -4.82 -17.64
CA SER A 318 -7.62 -5.43 -18.64
C SER A 318 -7.33 -6.89 -18.27
N GLU A 319 -7.02 -7.72 -19.28
CA GLU A 319 -6.64 -9.11 -19.09
C GLU A 319 -5.44 -9.27 -18.15
N HIS A 320 -4.45 -8.38 -18.26
CA HIS A 320 -3.26 -8.39 -17.39
C HIS A 320 -3.59 -8.16 -15.91
N SER A 321 -4.63 -7.40 -15.60
CA SER A 321 -5.04 -7.11 -14.23
C SER A 321 -6.04 -8.13 -13.67
N ALA A 322 -6.53 -9.06 -14.47
CA ALA A 322 -7.63 -9.94 -14.11
C ALA A 322 -7.33 -10.84 -12.91
N LEU A 323 -6.15 -11.48 -12.88
CA LEU A 323 -5.74 -12.32 -11.74
C LEU A 323 -5.61 -11.47 -10.46
N ASN A 324 -4.97 -10.32 -10.54
CA ASN A 324 -4.86 -9.38 -9.42
C ASN A 324 -6.25 -8.94 -8.92
N THR A 325 -7.16 -8.59 -9.84
CA THR A 325 -8.55 -8.22 -9.50
C THR A 325 -9.25 -9.33 -8.74
N LEU A 326 -9.09 -10.59 -9.19
CA LEU A 326 -9.69 -11.75 -8.52
C LEU A 326 -9.15 -11.93 -7.10
N LEU A 327 -7.82 -11.93 -6.93
CA LEU A 327 -7.18 -12.18 -5.63
C LEU A 327 -7.44 -11.05 -4.63
N GLN A 328 -7.26 -9.80 -5.06
CA GLN A 328 -7.55 -8.64 -4.21
C GLN A 328 -9.03 -8.52 -3.86
N GLY A 329 -9.92 -8.84 -4.80
CA GLY A 329 -11.36 -8.85 -4.55
C GLY A 329 -11.76 -9.92 -3.53
N ALA A 330 -11.20 -11.11 -3.64
CA ALA A 330 -11.41 -12.18 -2.67
C ALA A 330 -10.92 -11.78 -1.26
N GLY A 331 -9.71 -11.21 -1.15
CA GLY A 331 -9.18 -10.69 0.11
C GLY A 331 -10.06 -9.59 0.70
N ALA A 332 -10.52 -8.65 -0.12
CA ALA A 332 -11.41 -7.57 0.32
C ALA A 332 -12.75 -8.10 0.88
N ILE A 333 -13.35 -9.08 0.20
CA ILE A 333 -14.61 -9.71 0.65
C ILE A 333 -14.37 -10.45 1.97
N LEU A 334 -13.29 -11.22 2.09
CA LEU A 334 -12.91 -11.89 3.33
C LEU A 334 -12.78 -10.90 4.49
N MET A 335 -11.99 -9.84 4.32
CA MET A 335 -11.75 -8.86 5.39
C MET A 335 -13.04 -8.13 5.80
N LYS A 336 -13.91 -7.81 4.86
CA LYS A 336 -15.24 -7.24 5.14
C LYS A 336 -16.13 -8.20 5.94
N LYS A 337 -16.17 -9.47 5.55
CA LYS A 337 -16.93 -10.51 6.26
C LYS A 337 -16.37 -10.70 7.67
N SER A 338 -15.05 -10.75 7.81
CA SER A 338 -14.36 -10.85 9.10
C SER A 338 -14.67 -9.64 10.00
N LEU A 339 -14.66 -8.43 9.43
CA LEU A 339 -14.98 -7.19 10.15
C LEU A 339 -16.40 -7.23 10.74
N VAL A 340 -17.37 -7.71 9.98
CA VAL A 340 -18.76 -7.84 10.44
C VAL A 340 -18.85 -8.90 11.55
N ILE A 341 -18.20 -10.06 11.39
CA ILE A 341 -18.16 -11.11 12.42
C ILE A 341 -17.53 -10.56 13.70
N LEU A 342 -16.37 -9.90 13.61
CA LEU A 342 -15.71 -9.29 14.77
C LEU A 342 -16.63 -8.27 15.46
N ASN A 343 -17.21 -7.33 14.72
CA ASN A 343 -18.12 -6.34 15.27
C ASN A 343 -19.31 -6.97 16.02
N ASN A 344 -19.85 -8.08 15.52
CA ASN A 344 -20.96 -8.78 16.19
C ASN A 344 -20.46 -9.49 17.46
N LYS A 345 -19.29 -10.12 17.45
CA LYS A 345 -18.66 -10.71 18.64
C LYS A 345 -18.41 -9.67 19.73
N LEU A 346 -17.87 -8.49 19.37
CA LEU A 346 -17.60 -7.38 20.29
C LEU A 346 -18.91 -6.90 20.95
N LYS A 347 -19.99 -6.73 20.18
CA LYS A 347 -21.31 -6.37 20.70
C LYS A 347 -21.87 -7.42 21.64
N CYS A 348 -21.82 -8.71 21.28
CA CYS A 348 -22.26 -9.81 22.12
C CYS A 348 -21.45 -9.93 23.42
N GLY A 349 -20.15 -9.62 23.34
CA GLY A 349 -19.24 -9.63 24.49
C GLY A 349 -19.36 -8.38 25.37
N ILE A 350 -20.15 -7.39 24.98
CA ILE A 350 -20.32 -6.07 25.67
C ILE A 350 -18.94 -5.42 25.88
N ILE A 351 -18.07 -5.49 24.86
CA ILE A 351 -16.74 -4.90 24.88
C ILE A 351 -16.81 -3.51 24.28
N ASP A 352 -16.27 -2.51 24.98
CA ASP A 352 -16.15 -1.13 24.47
C ASP A 352 -14.97 -0.98 23.50
N ALA A 353 -15.11 -1.58 22.31
CA ALA A 353 -14.12 -1.54 21.26
C ALA A 353 -14.47 -0.51 20.18
N LYS A 354 -13.49 0.27 19.77
CA LYS A 354 -13.64 1.32 18.74
C LYS A 354 -12.67 1.05 17.60
N PHE A 355 -13.19 0.83 16.40
CA PHE A 355 -12.33 0.78 15.21
C PHE A 355 -11.75 2.16 14.94
N CYS A 356 -10.41 2.22 14.74
CA CYS A 356 -9.67 3.43 14.43
C CYS A 356 -9.21 3.46 12.99
N ALA A 357 -8.78 2.31 12.44
CA ALA A 357 -8.39 2.17 11.05
C ALA A 357 -8.77 0.80 10.47
N ASN A 358 -9.07 0.79 9.17
CA ASN A 358 -9.25 -0.40 8.33
C ASN A 358 -8.40 -0.18 7.09
N VAL A 359 -7.19 -0.72 7.02
CA VAL A 359 -6.23 -0.49 5.93
C VAL A 359 -5.89 -1.83 5.29
N HIS A 360 -6.42 -2.07 4.08
CA HIS A 360 -6.23 -3.30 3.31
C HIS A 360 -6.66 -4.57 4.05
N ASP A 361 -5.73 -5.28 4.66
CA ASP A 361 -5.83 -6.52 5.43
C ASP A 361 -5.56 -6.32 6.93
N GLU A 362 -5.46 -5.04 7.35
CA GLU A 362 -5.14 -4.63 8.71
C GLU A 362 -6.30 -3.87 9.36
N TRP A 363 -6.54 -4.11 10.65
CA TRP A 363 -7.41 -3.30 11.52
C TRP A 363 -6.62 -2.75 12.69
N GLN A 364 -6.96 -1.53 13.10
CA GLN A 364 -6.52 -0.93 14.34
C GLN A 364 -7.75 -0.65 15.20
N VAL A 365 -7.78 -1.21 16.42
CA VAL A 365 -8.93 -1.17 17.32
C VAL A 365 -8.50 -0.66 18.68
N GLU A 366 -9.08 0.44 19.15
CA GLU A 366 -8.91 0.97 20.50
C GLU A 366 -9.85 0.26 21.46
N VAL A 367 -9.33 -0.26 22.58
CA VAL A 367 -10.08 -1.02 23.58
C VAL A 367 -9.54 -0.75 24.98
N PRO A 368 -10.34 -0.93 26.06
CA PRO A 368 -9.84 -0.96 27.44
C PRO A 368 -8.68 -1.96 27.57
N GLU A 369 -7.65 -1.63 28.36
CA GLU A 369 -6.43 -2.44 28.48
C GLU A 369 -6.73 -3.89 28.88
N GLU A 370 -7.69 -4.11 29.78
CA GLU A 370 -8.10 -5.44 30.23
C GLU A 370 -8.72 -6.32 29.15
N ASP A 371 -9.29 -5.73 28.11
CA ASP A 371 -9.92 -6.46 27.00
C ASP A 371 -8.98 -6.70 25.80
N ALA A 372 -7.80 -6.09 25.76
CA ALA A 372 -6.94 -6.05 24.59
C ALA A 372 -6.58 -7.45 24.04
N GLU A 373 -6.10 -8.32 24.90
CA GLU A 373 -5.76 -9.72 24.53
C GLU A 373 -6.97 -10.52 24.08
N ARG A 374 -8.13 -10.30 24.72
CA ARG A 374 -9.39 -10.94 24.35
C ARG A 374 -9.85 -10.52 22.97
N VAL A 375 -9.78 -9.21 22.69
CA VAL A 375 -10.16 -8.64 21.38
C VAL A 375 -9.23 -9.15 20.27
N GLY A 376 -7.92 -9.21 20.50
CA GLY A 376 -6.96 -9.76 19.56
C GLY A 376 -7.29 -11.20 19.16
N LYS A 377 -7.57 -12.07 20.13
CA LYS A 377 -7.99 -13.46 19.87
C LYS A 377 -9.32 -13.55 19.13
N MET A 378 -10.29 -12.73 19.52
CA MET A 378 -11.60 -12.66 18.83
C MET A 378 -11.48 -12.22 17.38
N ALA A 379 -10.54 -11.31 17.09
CA ALA A 379 -10.31 -10.82 15.74
C ALA A 379 -9.69 -11.88 14.83
N VAL A 380 -8.69 -12.63 15.33
CA VAL A 380 -8.12 -13.78 14.60
C VAL A 380 -9.20 -14.82 14.31
N GLN A 381 -10.00 -15.20 15.33
CA GLN A 381 -11.13 -16.11 15.14
C GLN A 381 -12.14 -15.60 14.09
N ALA A 382 -12.41 -14.30 14.07
CA ALA A 382 -13.33 -13.72 13.08
C ALA A 382 -12.81 -13.86 11.64
N ILE A 383 -11.50 -13.76 11.43
CA ILE A 383 -10.87 -14.02 10.12
C ILE A 383 -11.04 -15.49 9.74
N GLU A 384 -10.77 -16.41 10.66
CA GLU A 384 -10.90 -17.85 10.44
C GLU A 384 -12.35 -18.26 10.14
N GLU A 385 -13.31 -17.78 10.93
CA GLU A 385 -14.74 -18.02 10.73
C GLU A 385 -15.24 -17.46 9.38
N ALA A 386 -14.77 -16.29 8.97
CA ALA A 386 -15.10 -15.72 7.67
C ALA A 386 -14.61 -16.60 6.52
N GLY A 387 -13.39 -17.15 6.65
CA GLY A 387 -12.86 -18.10 5.67
C GLY A 387 -13.71 -19.35 5.52
N VAL A 388 -14.18 -19.92 6.64
CA VAL A 388 -15.11 -21.06 6.66
C VAL A 388 -16.45 -20.68 6.03
N ALA A 389 -17.02 -19.53 6.43
CA ALA A 389 -18.31 -19.06 5.92
C ALA A 389 -18.31 -18.78 4.41
N LEU A 390 -17.16 -18.36 3.86
CA LEU A 390 -16.96 -18.14 2.42
C LEU A 390 -16.52 -19.42 1.67
N GLY A 391 -16.43 -20.56 2.34
CA GLY A 391 -16.05 -21.83 1.72
C GLY A 391 -14.63 -21.85 1.18
N LEU A 392 -13.70 -21.14 1.81
CA LEU A 392 -12.31 -21.13 1.35
C LEU A 392 -11.66 -22.49 1.52
N ARG A 393 -10.96 -22.96 0.49
CA ARG A 393 -10.22 -24.24 0.51
C ARG A 393 -8.90 -24.14 1.26
N CYS A 394 -8.27 -22.98 1.21
CA CYS A 394 -7.07 -22.70 2.02
C CYS A 394 -7.52 -22.01 3.30
N PRO A 395 -7.25 -22.58 4.49
CA PRO A 395 -7.51 -21.92 5.76
C PRO A 395 -6.86 -20.55 5.83
N VAL A 396 -7.59 -19.58 6.36
CA VAL A 396 -7.09 -18.22 6.61
C VAL A 396 -6.94 -18.01 8.10
N THR A 397 -6.03 -17.15 8.50
CA THR A 397 -5.81 -16.76 9.90
C THR A 397 -5.22 -15.35 9.94
N GLY A 398 -5.00 -14.82 11.12
CA GLY A 398 -4.36 -13.52 11.33
C GLY A 398 -3.39 -13.56 12.50
N GLU A 399 -2.72 -12.45 12.67
CA GLU A 399 -1.86 -12.15 13.81
C GLU A 399 -2.36 -10.87 14.47
N TYR A 400 -2.09 -10.69 15.76
CA TYR A 400 -2.41 -9.45 16.44
C TYR A 400 -1.28 -9.01 17.36
N HIS A 401 -1.15 -7.71 17.53
CA HIS A 401 -0.23 -7.09 18.47
C HIS A 401 -0.98 -6.08 19.32
N VAL A 402 -0.58 -5.94 20.58
CA VAL A 402 -1.15 -4.98 21.52
C VAL A 402 -0.09 -3.93 21.84
N GLY A 403 -0.46 -2.67 21.76
CA GLY A 403 0.44 -1.55 22.01
C GLY A 403 -0.30 -0.27 22.41
N ASN A 404 0.45 0.81 22.48
CA ASN A 404 -0.10 2.14 22.79
C ASN A 404 -0.29 3.01 21.54
N ASN A 405 0.28 2.59 20.41
CA ASN A 405 0.26 3.32 19.13
C ASN A 405 0.43 2.36 17.96
N TRP A 406 0.24 2.88 16.75
CA TRP A 406 0.28 2.07 15.52
C TRP A 406 1.67 1.49 15.20
N LYS A 407 2.76 2.11 15.69
CA LYS A 407 4.11 1.55 15.54
C LYS A 407 4.27 0.23 16.30
N GLU A 408 3.67 0.14 17.50
CA GLU A 408 3.78 -1.04 18.38
C GLU A 408 2.88 -2.19 17.93
N THR A 409 1.92 -1.92 17.07
CA THR A 409 0.88 -2.87 16.65
C THR A 409 1.02 -3.32 15.19
N HIS A 410 2.17 -3.04 14.55
CA HIS A 410 2.38 -3.39 13.14
C HIS A 410 3.80 -3.90 12.89
#